data_33f73015b665b39d36436dc07fa20e31
#
_entry.id   33f73015b665b39d36436dc07fa20e31
#
_cell.length_a   1.000
_cell.length_b   1.000
_cell.length_c   1.000
_cell.angle_alpha   90.00
_cell.angle_beta   90.00
_cell.angle_gamma   90.00
#
_symmetry.space_group_name_H-M   'P 1'
#
loop_
_entity.id
_entity.type
_entity.pdbx_description
1 polymer ?
#
loop_
_entity_poly.entity_id
_entity_poly.type
_entity_poly.pdbx_seq_one_letter_code
_entity_poly.pdbx_strand_id
1 'polypeptide(L)'
;MSEVVTQTKPYDILVTGASGFIGKKLLNKLTDSGFTVTAMSRSKYPDTENVKRVQADAFDVDSLTQATAGIETAFYLLHSMEGSKKEWAEFAHREKQQAENFLKAATDSGVKRIIYLGGLVNEGLELSKHMRSRHDVGKILASGTIPVTELRASVIVGAEGGSYAMLRYLVERLPFMVCPKWVKSQTQPIAVENVVDYLVGAMKNSETAGKILEIGGPDTMTYEQLMRLYSSILNRNLMIIQIPFLTPRLSSYWIDLVTPVKASLARPLVDSLVHDSVVKDKTGQKMIPVQLEHMTQAI
;
A
#
# COMPACT_ATOMS: atom_id res chain seq x y z
N MET A 1 34.08 -12.48 -19.65
CA MET A 1 32.68 -12.86 -19.40
C MET A 1 31.83 -11.67 -19.77
N SER A 2 31.21 -11.71 -20.94
CA SER A 2 30.41 -10.62 -21.48
C SER A 2 29.06 -10.59 -20.69
N GLU A 3 28.80 -9.49 -20.00
CA GLU A 3 27.50 -9.19 -19.49
C GLU A 3 26.50 -9.20 -20.64
N VAL A 4 25.54 -10.14 -20.58
CA VAL A 4 24.38 -10.10 -21.44
C VAL A 4 23.51 -8.96 -20.90
N VAL A 5 23.69 -7.77 -21.44
CA VAL A 5 22.74 -6.67 -21.32
C VAL A 5 21.48 -7.15 -22.04
N THR A 6 20.54 -7.73 -21.30
CA THR A 6 19.17 -7.92 -21.77
C THR A 6 18.64 -6.56 -22.15
N GLN A 7 18.53 -6.27 -23.45
CA GLN A 7 17.80 -5.10 -23.94
C GLN A 7 16.36 -5.21 -23.40
N THR A 8 16.08 -4.50 -22.33
CA THR A 8 14.71 -4.31 -21.86
C THR A 8 13.95 -3.60 -22.96
N LYS A 9 12.82 -4.18 -23.40
CA LYS A 9 11.94 -3.50 -24.33
C LYS A 9 11.54 -2.17 -23.70
N PRO A 10 11.67 -1.04 -24.40
CA PRO A 10 11.34 0.25 -23.80
C PRO A 10 9.89 0.27 -23.37
N TYR A 11 9.64 0.64 -22.10
CA TYR A 11 8.30 0.87 -21.51
C TYR A 11 7.40 -0.36 -21.36
N ASP A 12 7.95 -1.53 -21.09
CA ASP A 12 7.22 -2.79 -20.84
C ASP A 12 6.74 -2.97 -19.39
N ILE A 13 7.05 -2.01 -18.52
CA ILE A 13 6.62 -1.96 -17.12
C ILE A 13 5.54 -0.89 -16.95
N LEU A 14 4.37 -1.27 -16.43
CA LEU A 14 3.30 -0.34 -16.08
C LEU A 14 3.23 -0.14 -14.57
N VAL A 15 3.19 1.12 -14.13
CA VAL A 15 2.84 1.49 -12.76
C VAL A 15 1.49 2.19 -12.75
N THR A 16 0.44 1.53 -12.26
CA THR A 16 -0.85 2.18 -11.99
C THR A 16 -0.78 2.95 -10.66
N GLY A 17 -1.58 3.99 -10.50
CA GLY A 17 -1.48 4.82 -9.29
C GLY A 17 -0.13 5.53 -9.13
N ALA A 18 0.53 5.81 -10.25
CA ALA A 18 1.88 6.38 -10.33
C ALA A 18 2.04 7.74 -9.64
N SER A 19 0.96 8.51 -9.49
CA SER A 19 0.95 9.79 -8.76
C SER A 19 0.74 9.65 -7.25
N GLY A 20 0.45 8.44 -6.77
CA GLY A 20 0.23 8.14 -5.35
C GLY A 20 1.53 8.01 -4.54
N PHE A 21 1.40 7.88 -3.22
CA PHE A 21 2.50 7.78 -2.27
C PHE A 21 3.53 6.68 -2.64
N ILE A 22 3.07 5.45 -2.84
CA ILE A 22 3.94 4.33 -3.22
C ILE A 22 4.38 4.45 -4.68
N GLY A 23 3.46 4.82 -5.58
CA GLY A 23 3.72 4.88 -7.02
C GLY A 23 4.85 5.83 -7.39
N LYS A 24 4.90 7.04 -6.80
CA LYS A 24 6.00 8.00 -7.03
C LYS A 24 7.35 7.42 -6.64
N LYS A 25 7.45 6.80 -5.45
CA LYS A 25 8.70 6.20 -4.96
C LYS A 25 9.12 5.01 -5.82
N LEU A 26 8.16 4.18 -6.23
CA LEU A 26 8.42 3.07 -7.13
C LEU A 26 8.92 3.54 -8.50
N LEU A 27 8.30 4.58 -9.06
CA LEU A 27 8.79 5.19 -10.32
C LEU A 27 10.26 5.61 -10.21
N ASN A 28 10.59 6.37 -9.17
CA ASN A 28 11.98 6.83 -8.96
C ASN A 28 12.93 5.63 -8.83
N LYS A 29 12.59 4.63 -8.01
CA LYS A 29 13.42 3.45 -7.81
C LYS A 29 13.65 2.66 -9.11
N LEU A 30 12.62 2.51 -9.94
CA LEU A 30 12.71 1.82 -11.23
C LEU A 30 13.59 2.59 -12.19
N THR A 31 13.39 3.91 -12.33
CA THR A 31 14.21 4.74 -13.22
C THR A 31 15.65 4.85 -12.77
N ASP A 32 15.91 4.99 -11.47
CA ASP A 32 17.26 4.97 -10.90
C ASP A 32 17.97 3.62 -11.10
N SER A 33 17.18 2.54 -11.25
CA SER A 33 17.68 1.20 -11.58
C SER A 33 17.84 0.97 -13.10
N GLY A 34 17.64 2.00 -13.93
CA GLY A 34 17.82 1.95 -15.38
C GLY A 34 16.62 1.40 -16.17
N PHE A 35 15.45 1.22 -15.53
CA PHE A 35 14.24 0.80 -16.24
C PHE A 35 13.52 1.99 -16.88
N THR A 36 12.89 1.74 -18.03
CA THR A 36 11.92 2.63 -18.63
C THR A 36 10.51 2.18 -18.24
N VAL A 37 9.65 3.12 -17.86
CA VAL A 37 8.39 2.80 -17.20
C VAL A 37 7.23 3.56 -17.84
N THR A 38 6.10 2.89 -18.02
CA THR A 38 4.81 3.52 -18.32
C THR A 38 4.12 3.86 -17.01
N ALA A 39 3.88 5.16 -16.77
CA ALA A 39 3.22 5.67 -15.56
C ALA A 39 1.77 6.04 -15.87
N MET A 40 0.83 5.31 -15.29
CA MET A 40 -0.61 5.56 -15.45
C MET A 40 -1.14 6.49 -14.38
N SER A 41 -1.84 7.54 -14.78
CA SER A 41 -2.56 8.45 -13.88
C SER A 41 -3.81 9.03 -14.54
N ARG A 42 -4.76 9.54 -13.74
CA ARG A 42 -5.97 10.22 -14.23
C ARG A 42 -5.67 11.59 -14.86
N SER A 43 -4.63 12.25 -14.37
CA SER A 43 -4.19 13.54 -14.89
C SER A 43 -3.11 13.36 -15.95
N LYS A 44 -3.10 14.26 -16.92
CA LYS A 44 -2.06 14.31 -17.95
C LYS A 44 -0.80 14.97 -17.39
N TYR A 45 0.33 14.31 -17.55
CA TYR A 45 1.65 14.84 -17.21
C TYR A 45 2.58 14.68 -18.43
N PRO A 46 3.61 15.54 -18.56
CA PRO A 46 4.59 15.37 -19.62
C PRO A 46 5.44 14.11 -19.39
N ASP A 47 5.88 13.49 -20.50
CA ASP A 47 6.85 12.42 -20.48
C ASP A 47 8.21 12.94 -19.99
N THR A 48 9.02 12.01 -19.48
CA THR A 48 10.43 12.25 -19.18
C THR A 48 11.27 11.17 -19.91
N GLU A 49 12.59 11.29 -19.91
CA GLU A 49 13.48 10.37 -20.62
C GLU A 49 13.18 8.89 -20.36
N ASN A 50 12.90 8.53 -19.09
CA ASN A 50 12.68 7.15 -18.68
C ASN A 50 11.23 6.85 -18.26
N VAL A 51 10.32 7.80 -18.38
CA VAL A 51 8.90 7.63 -17.98
C VAL A 51 7.98 8.12 -19.08
N LYS A 52 7.30 7.20 -19.73
CA LYS A 52 6.16 7.47 -20.59
C LYS A 52 4.90 7.63 -19.72
N ARG A 53 4.17 8.71 -19.89
CA ARG A 53 2.98 8.98 -19.08
C ARG A 53 1.72 8.74 -19.90
N VAL A 54 0.84 7.90 -19.35
CA VAL A 54 -0.43 7.56 -19.98
C VAL A 54 -1.56 8.05 -19.07
N GLN A 55 -2.47 8.83 -19.67
CA GLN A 55 -3.69 9.21 -18.99
C GLN A 55 -4.73 8.10 -19.18
N ALA A 56 -5.16 7.47 -18.08
CA ALA A 56 -6.22 6.47 -18.11
C ALA A 56 -7.05 6.49 -16.83
N ASP A 57 -8.32 6.12 -16.94
CA ASP A 57 -9.24 5.95 -15.84
C ASP A 57 -9.52 4.46 -15.64
N ALA A 58 -9.40 3.97 -14.42
CA ALA A 58 -9.65 2.56 -14.10
C ALA A 58 -11.13 2.14 -14.26
N PHE A 59 -12.05 3.10 -14.46
CA PHE A 59 -13.44 2.83 -14.80
C PHE A 59 -13.66 2.70 -16.31
N ASP A 60 -12.71 3.10 -17.14
CA ASP A 60 -12.76 3.06 -18.58
C ASP A 60 -11.83 1.95 -19.11
N VAL A 61 -12.42 0.85 -19.58
CA VAL A 61 -11.69 -0.32 -20.09
C VAL A 61 -10.87 0.02 -21.34
N ASP A 62 -11.37 0.91 -22.21
CA ASP A 62 -10.66 1.26 -23.44
C ASP A 62 -9.37 2.03 -23.13
N SER A 63 -9.44 2.99 -22.18
CA SER A 63 -8.26 3.71 -21.73
C SER A 63 -7.25 2.80 -21.01
N LEU A 64 -7.74 1.81 -20.24
CA LEU A 64 -6.89 0.80 -19.61
C LEU A 64 -6.21 -0.10 -20.65
N THR A 65 -6.93 -0.51 -21.70
CA THR A 65 -6.37 -1.32 -22.79
C THR A 65 -5.25 -0.57 -23.52
N GLN A 66 -5.41 0.74 -23.73
CA GLN A 66 -4.35 1.58 -24.28
C GLN A 66 -3.14 1.67 -23.33
N ALA A 67 -3.38 1.79 -22.01
CA ALA A 67 -2.33 1.87 -21.01
C ALA A 67 -1.56 0.56 -20.83
N THR A 68 -2.21 -0.60 -21.07
CA THR A 68 -1.62 -1.94 -20.93
C THR A 68 -1.02 -2.47 -22.23
N ALA A 69 -1.16 -1.76 -23.34
CA ALA A 69 -0.62 -2.19 -24.64
C ALA A 69 0.91 -2.29 -24.61
N GLY A 70 1.44 -3.47 -24.93
CA GLY A 70 2.88 -3.76 -24.95
C GLY A 70 3.54 -3.94 -23.57
N ILE A 71 2.75 -3.95 -22.49
CA ILE A 71 3.23 -4.14 -21.13
C ILE A 71 3.44 -5.63 -20.85
N GLU A 72 4.59 -5.96 -20.28
CA GLU A 72 4.87 -7.32 -19.77
C GLU A 72 4.58 -7.45 -18.27
N THR A 73 4.99 -6.46 -17.46
CA THR A 73 4.77 -6.46 -16.01
C THR A 73 4.00 -5.22 -15.57
N ALA A 74 2.92 -5.42 -14.83
CA ALA A 74 2.11 -4.32 -14.31
C ALA A 74 2.10 -4.31 -12.76
N PHE A 75 2.43 -3.15 -12.18
CA PHE A 75 2.21 -2.88 -10.77
C PHE A 75 0.81 -2.32 -10.55
N TYR A 76 -0.03 -3.05 -9.85
CA TYR A 76 -1.37 -2.59 -9.49
C TYR A 76 -1.33 -1.91 -8.12
N LEU A 77 -1.25 -0.57 -8.13
CA LEU A 77 -1.17 0.27 -6.92
C LEU A 77 -2.39 1.20 -6.77
N LEU A 78 -3.47 0.93 -7.51
CA LEU A 78 -4.70 1.71 -7.38
C LEU A 78 -5.30 1.49 -5.99
N HIS A 79 -5.59 2.59 -5.32
CA HIS A 79 -6.25 2.60 -4.03
C HIS A 79 -6.92 3.96 -3.82
N SER A 80 -8.23 3.97 -3.86
CA SER A 80 -9.04 5.18 -3.76
C SER A 80 -9.58 5.32 -2.34
N MET A 81 -8.81 5.92 -1.43
CA MET A 81 -9.28 6.21 -0.06
C MET A 81 -10.15 7.49 0.04
N GLU A 82 -10.59 8.05 -1.08
CA GLU A 82 -11.42 9.25 -1.13
C GLU A 82 -12.91 8.87 -1.12
N GLY A 83 -13.65 9.31 -0.10
CA GLY A 83 -15.09 9.12 -0.04
C GLY A 83 -15.73 9.61 1.27
N SER A 84 -17.00 10.06 1.21
CA SER A 84 -17.79 10.45 2.36
C SER A 84 -18.42 9.24 3.07
N LYS A 85 -19.00 9.43 4.26
CA LYS A 85 -19.64 8.36 5.07
C LYS A 85 -20.68 7.50 4.34
N LYS A 86 -21.35 8.06 3.33
CA LYS A 86 -22.39 7.40 2.53
C LYS A 86 -21.79 6.42 1.50
N GLU A 87 -20.48 6.58 1.19
CA GLU A 87 -19.78 6.00 0.03
C GLU A 87 -18.97 4.73 0.33
N TRP A 88 -19.02 4.15 1.55
CA TRP A 88 -18.22 2.94 1.83
C TRP A 88 -18.70 1.69 1.11
N ALA A 89 -20.00 1.54 0.86
CA ALA A 89 -20.51 0.49 -0.02
C ALA A 89 -20.11 0.77 -1.47
N GLU A 90 -20.12 2.04 -1.87
CA GLU A 90 -19.66 2.50 -3.17
C GLU A 90 -18.14 2.33 -3.30
N PHE A 91 -17.37 2.59 -2.24
CA PHE A 91 -15.90 2.40 -2.24
C PHE A 91 -15.51 0.95 -2.56
N ALA A 92 -16.04 -0.03 -1.83
CA ALA A 92 -15.75 -1.44 -2.08
C ALA A 92 -16.19 -1.86 -3.50
N HIS A 93 -17.34 -1.37 -3.96
CA HIS A 93 -17.82 -1.62 -5.31
C HIS A 93 -16.91 -0.99 -6.38
N ARG A 94 -16.45 0.24 -6.15
CA ARG A 94 -15.53 0.94 -7.06
C ARG A 94 -14.18 0.23 -7.15
N GLU A 95 -13.57 -0.17 -6.01
CA GLU A 95 -12.30 -0.91 -6.01
C GLU A 95 -12.43 -2.25 -6.75
N LYS A 96 -13.57 -2.96 -6.53
CA LYS A 96 -13.88 -4.18 -7.25
C LYS A 96 -13.98 -3.94 -8.76
N GLN A 97 -14.77 -2.97 -9.20
CA GLN A 97 -14.93 -2.63 -10.60
C GLN A 97 -13.61 -2.22 -11.26
N GLN A 98 -12.80 -1.41 -10.59
CA GLN A 98 -11.47 -1.02 -11.08
C GLN A 98 -10.55 -2.23 -11.29
N ALA A 99 -10.57 -3.19 -10.34
CA ALA A 99 -9.77 -4.41 -10.44
C ALA A 99 -10.26 -5.32 -11.57
N GLU A 100 -11.58 -5.48 -11.74
CA GLU A 100 -12.18 -6.26 -12.81
C GLU A 100 -11.85 -5.66 -14.19
N ASN A 101 -12.01 -4.35 -14.35
CA ASN A 101 -11.69 -3.64 -15.58
C ASN A 101 -10.20 -3.75 -15.92
N PHE A 102 -9.33 -3.56 -14.91
CA PHE A 102 -7.88 -3.69 -15.10
C PHE A 102 -7.49 -5.11 -15.51
N LEU A 103 -8.01 -6.13 -14.82
CA LEU A 103 -7.73 -7.52 -15.13
C LEU A 103 -8.15 -7.85 -16.57
N LYS A 104 -9.34 -7.38 -16.99
CA LYS A 104 -9.82 -7.55 -18.37
C LYS A 104 -8.85 -6.90 -19.37
N ALA A 105 -8.53 -5.62 -19.21
CA ALA A 105 -7.63 -4.90 -20.09
C ALA A 105 -6.23 -5.52 -20.15
N ALA A 106 -5.68 -5.92 -18.99
CA ALA A 106 -4.38 -6.58 -18.90
C ALA A 106 -4.37 -7.95 -19.62
N THR A 107 -5.45 -8.72 -19.51
CA THR A 107 -5.59 -10.01 -20.19
C THR A 107 -5.68 -9.81 -21.70
N ASP A 108 -6.54 -8.90 -22.16
CA ASP A 108 -6.75 -8.61 -23.57
C ASP A 108 -5.46 -8.07 -24.24
N SER A 109 -4.64 -7.32 -23.50
CA SER A 109 -3.35 -6.77 -23.96
C SER A 109 -2.17 -7.73 -23.84
N GLY A 110 -2.34 -8.90 -23.23
CA GLY A 110 -1.31 -9.92 -23.09
C GLY A 110 -0.25 -9.60 -22.03
N VAL A 111 -0.61 -8.87 -20.97
CA VAL A 111 0.26 -8.66 -19.79
C VAL A 111 0.63 -10.02 -19.20
N LYS A 112 1.92 -10.21 -18.89
CA LYS A 112 2.43 -11.51 -18.45
C LYS A 112 2.47 -11.66 -16.94
N ARG A 113 2.46 -10.55 -16.20
CA ARG A 113 2.57 -10.55 -14.75
C ARG A 113 1.95 -9.33 -14.11
N ILE A 114 1.26 -9.53 -12.99
CA ILE A 114 0.75 -8.46 -12.13
C ILE A 114 1.45 -8.54 -10.77
N ILE A 115 1.89 -7.41 -10.24
CA ILE A 115 2.40 -7.27 -8.88
C ILE A 115 1.45 -6.34 -8.14
N TYR A 116 0.84 -6.86 -7.08
CA TYR A 116 -0.18 -6.17 -6.30
C TYR A 116 0.32 -5.92 -4.88
N LEU A 117 0.13 -4.70 -4.38
CA LEU A 117 0.38 -4.35 -2.99
C LEU A 117 -0.94 -4.39 -2.22
N GLY A 118 -1.15 -5.45 -1.47
CA GLY A 118 -2.32 -5.67 -0.62
C GLY A 118 -2.05 -5.32 0.86
N GLY A 119 -3.05 -5.57 1.70
CA GLY A 119 -2.93 -5.43 3.15
C GLY A 119 -2.71 -6.76 3.85
N LEU A 120 -1.93 -6.77 4.92
CA LEU A 120 -1.71 -7.96 5.74
C LEU A 120 -3.00 -8.32 6.48
N VAL A 121 -3.50 -9.51 6.21
CA VAL A 121 -4.76 -10.05 6.72
C VAL A 121 -4.48 -11.27 7.59
N ASN A 122 -4.89 -11.23 8.84
CA ASN A 122 -4.90 -12.43 9.67
C ASN A 122 -6.15 -13.27 9.38
N GLU A 123 -5.95 -14.48 8.88
CA GLU A 123 -7.05 -15.41 8.62
C GLU A 123 -7.82 -15.75 9.93
N GLY A 124 -9.14 -15.90 9.79
CA GLY A 124 -10.02 -16.25 10.91
C GLY A 124 -10.56 -15.07 11.72
N LEU A 125 -10.19 -13.81 11.40
CA LEU A 125 -10.73 -12.61 12.03
C LEU A 125 -11.78 -11.93 11.14
N GLU A 126 -12.72 -11.24 11.78
CA GLU A 126 -13.65 -10.37 11.06
C GLU A 126 -12.89 -9.14 10.53
N LEU A 127 -12.70 -9.10 9.21
CA LEU A 127 -11.96 -8.03 8.55
C LEU A 127 -12.73 -6.72 8.60
N SER A 128 -12.02 -5.61 8.84
CA SER A 128 -12.58 -4.30 8.58
C SER A 128 -13.02 -4.19 7.12
N LYS A 129 -13.97 -3.31 6.84
CA LYS A 129 -14.46 -3.10 5.45
C LYS A 129 -13.32 -2.75 4.49
N HIS A 130 -12.37 -1.95 4.96
CA HIS A 130 -11.18 -1.59 4.20
C HIS A 130 -10.30 -2.80 3.88
N MET A 131 -9.95 -3.60 4.89
CA MET A 131 -9.11 -4.79 4.68
C MET A 131 -9.81 -5.84 3.83
N ARG A 132 -11.13 -5.98 3.96
CA ARG A 132 -11.95 -6.84 3.09
C ARG A 132 -11.86 -6.40 1.63
N SER A 133 -12.03 -5.09 1.36
CA SER A 133 -11.89 -4.55 0.00
C SER A 133 -10.53 -4.86 -0.61
N ARG A 134 -9.43 -4.66 0.16
CA ARG A 134 -8.06 -5.00 -0.31
C ARG A 134 -7.90 -6.49 -0.63
N HIS A 135 -8.45 -7.35 0.23
CA HIS A 135 -8.44 -8.80 0.02
C HIS A 135 -9.26 -9.22 -1.21
N ASP A 136 -10.43 -8.62 -1.40
CA ASP A 136 -11.29 -8.89 -2.56
C ASP A 136 -10.62 -8.45 -3.87
N VAL A 137 -9.92 -7.31 -3.89
CA VAL A 137 -9.08 -6.88 -5.03
C VAL A 137 -8.02 -7.93 -5.36
N GLY A 138 -7.30 -8.45 -4.36
CA GLY A 138 -6.31 -9.52 -4.56
C GLY A 138 -6.93 -10.76 -5.19
N LYS A 139 -8.11 -11.20 -4.71
CA LYS A 139 -8.85 -12.34 -5.28
C LYS A 139 -9.28 -12.09 -6.72
N ILE A 140 -9.77 -10.88 -7.04
CA ILE A 140 -10.19 -10.54 -8.40
C ILE A 140 -8.98 -10.60 -9.34
N LEU A 141 -7.88 -9.96 -8.99
CA LEU A 141 -6.68 -9.99 -9.82
C LEU A 141 -6.18 -11.43 -10.03
N ALA A 142 -6.21 -12.26 -8.98
CA ALA A 142 -5.79 -13.66 -9.04
C ALA A 142 -6.80 -14.60 -9.72
N SER A 143 -8.03 -14.15 -10.04
CA SER A 143 -9.04 -14.99 -10.70
C SER A 143 -8.83 -15.18 -12.20
N GLY A 144 -7.93 -14.37 -12.81
CA GLY A 144 -7.56 -14.47 -14.22
C GLY A 144 -6.43 -15.47 -14.46
N THR A 145 -5.94 -15.49 -15.71
CA THR A 145 -4.84 -16.37 -16.15
C THR A 145 -3.46 -15.76 -15.92
N ILE A 146 -3.38 -14.46 -15.64
CA ILE A 146 -2.12 -13.76 -15.44
C ILE A 146 -1.61 -14.10 -14.01
N PRO A 147 -0.36 -14.57 -13.85
CA PRO A 147 0.19 -14.82 -12.53
C PRO A 147 0.34 -13.52 -11.73
N VAL A 148 -0.23 -13.50 -10.52
CA VAL A 148 -0.23 -12.33 -9.62
C VAL A 148 0.71 -12.60 -8.45
N THR A 149 1.66 -11.69 -8.21
CA THR A 149 2.39 -11.64 -6.95
C THR A 149 1.69 -10.64 -6.04
N GLU A 150 1.08 -11.11 -4.95
CA GLU A 150 0.46 -10.25 -3.95
C GLU A 150 1.42 -10.05 -2.77
N LEU A 151 1.89 -8.82 -2.56
CA LEU A 151 2.65 -8.43 -1.38
C LEU A 151 1.68 -7.89 -0.33
N ARG A 152 1.57 -8.54 0.83
CA ARG A 152 0.70 -8.12 1.93
C ARG A 152 1.51 -7.40 2.99
N ALA A 153 1.30 -6.11 3.14
CA ALA A 153 1.98 -5.26 4.12
C ALA A 153 1.05 -4.85 5.26
N SER A 154 1.62 -4.66 6.45
CA SER A 154 0.99 -3.98 7.58
C SER A 154 1.03 -2.46 7.37
N VAL A 155 1.21 -1.69 8.43
CA VAL A 155 1.31 -0.23 8.35
C VAL A 155 2.57 0.18 7.60
N ILE A 156 2.40 0.93 6.50
CA ILE A 156 3.52 1.48 5.73
C ILE A 156 3.84 2.88 6.28
N VAL A 157 5.07 3.05 6.73
CA VAL A 157 5.58 4.28 7.31
C VAL A 157 6.37 5.10 6.29
N GLY A 158 6.01 6.36 6.16
CA GLY A 158 6.66 7.34 5.29
C GLY A 158 5.88 8.64 5.22
N ALA A 159 6.56 9.75 4.94
CA ALA A 159 6.06 11.12 5.13
C ALA A 159 4.70 11.43 4.47
N GLU A 160 4.43 10.87 3.29
CA GLU A 160 3.18 11.08 2.54
C GLU A 160 2.11 10.00 2.82
N GLY A 161 2.41 9.00 3.66
CA GLY A 161 1.51 7.89 3.97
C GLY A 161 0.36 8.31 4.88
N GLY A 162 -0.89 7.97 4.54
CA GLY A 162 -2.07 8.36 5.33
C GLY A 162 -2.05 7.83 6.76
N SER A 163 -1.62 6.58 6.97
CA SER A 163 -1.50 5.98 8.31
C SER A 163 -0.44 6.67 9.16
N TYR A 164 0.70 7.00 8.55
CA TYR A 164 1.77 7.73 9.22
C TYR A 164 1.38 9.19 9.50
N ALA A 165 0.72 9.86 8.55
CA ALA A 165 0.22 11.21 8.76
C ALA A 165 -0.75 11.27 9.95
N MET A 166 -1.67 10.31 10.08
CA MET A 166 -2.57 10.21 11.22
C MET A 166 -1.80 10.08 12.54
N LEU A 167 -0.84 9.16 12.62
CA LEU A 167 0.01 8.95 13.79
C LEU A 167 0.78 10.23 14.14
N ARG A 168 1.41 10.86 13.16
CA ARG A 168 2.16 12.10 13.29
C ARG A 168 1.32 13.22 13.90
N TYR A 169 0.16 13.50 13.32
CA TYR A 169 -0.71 14.55 13.82
C TYR A 169 -1.23 14.30 15.23
N LEU A 170 -1.54 13.05 15.58
CA LEU A 170 -1.95 12.71 16.93
C LEU A 170 -0.84 13.03 17.94
N VAL A 171 0.38 12.60 17.66
CA VAL A 171 1.52 12.81 18.58
C VAL A 171 1.98 14.26 18.62
N GLU A 172 1.99 14.97 17.49
CA GLU A 172 2.45 16.36 17.43
C GLU A 172 1.48 17.34 18.10
N ARG A 173 0.19 17.06 18.06
CA ARG A 173 -0.85 17.99 18.58
C ARG A 173 -1.30 17.71 20.00
N LEU A 174 -1.12 16.47 20.46
CA LEU A 174 -1.70 16.03 21.71
C LEU A 174 -0.60 15.60 22.70
N PRO A 175 -0.28 16.42 23.70
CA PRO A 175 0.61 16.01 24.79
C PRO A 175 -0.05 14.96 25.70
N PHE A 176 -1.40 14.88 25.62
CA PHE A 176 -2.22 13.95 26.38
C PHE A 176 -3.24 13.28 25.46
N MET A 177 -3.24 11.96 25.42
CA MET A 177 -4.17 11.18 24.59
C MET A 177 -4.96 10.19 25.41
N VAL A 178 -6.28 10.19 25.14
CA VAL A 178 -7.19 9.16 25.62
C VAL A 178 -7.39 8.16 24.50
N CYS A 179 -6.91 6.93 24.71
CA CYS A 179 -6.88 5.91 23.65
C CYS A 179 -7.76 4.70 24.00
N PRO A 180 -8.44 4.10 23.02
CA PRO A 180 -9.16 2.84 23.19
C PRO A 180 -8.18 1.64 23.28
N LYS A 181 -8.72 0.47 23.66
CA LYS A 181 -7.92 -0.76 23.83
C LYS A 181 -7.10 -1.18 22.60
N TRP A 182 -7.54 -0.84 21.38
CA TRP A 182 -6.88 -1.24 20.16
C TRP A 182 -5.44 -0.68 19.99
N VAL A 183 -5.07 0.35 20.75
CA VAL A 183 -3.67 0.82 20.73
C VAL A 183 -2.66 -0.24 21.20
N LYS A 184 -3.14 -1.32 21.83
CA LYS A 184 -2.35 -2.49 22.23
C LYS A 184 -2.23 -3.56 21.15
N SER A 185 -3.00 -3.45 20.06
CA SER A 185 -2.86 -4.40 18.95
C SER A 185 -1.45 -4.35 18.38
N GLN A 186 -0.92 -5.52 18.07
CA GLN A 186 0.41 -5.68 17.52
C GLN A 186 0.41 -5.33 16.03
N THR A 187 1.42 -4.61 15.60
CA THR A 187 1.68 -4.31 14.20
C THR A 187 3.14 -4.57 13.89
N GLN A 188 3.43 -4.88 12.64
CA GLN A 188 4.80 -4.98 12.12
C GLN A 188 4.98 -3.93 11.02
N PRO A 189 5.18 -2.65 11.41
CA PRO A 189 5.28 -1.56 10.44
C PRO A 189 6.49 -1.75 9.54
N ILE A 190 6.39 -1.22 8.32
CA ILE A 190 7.44 -1.32 7.31
C ILE A 190 7.72 0.06 6.70
N ALA A 191 8.99 0.40 6.52
CA ALA A 191 9.40 1.61 5.81
C ALA A 191 8.92 1.57 4.35
N VAL A 192 8.49 2.70 3.83
CA VAL A 192 8.02 2.78 2.43
C VAL A 192 9.13 2.42 1.44
N GLU A 193 10.37 2.76 1.74
CA GLU A 193 11.55 2.39 0.97
C GLU A 193 11.68 0.87 0.86
N ASN A 194 11.50 0.15 1.96
CA ASN A 194 11.53 -1.31 1.96
C ASN A 194 10.35 -1.91 1.18
N VAL A 195 9.15 -1.30 1.23
CA VAL A 195 8.02 -1.73 0.38
C VAL A 195 8.37 -1.62 -1.09
N VAL A 196 9.02 -0.53 -1.49
CA VAL A 196 9.47 -0.31 -2.87
C VAL A 196 10.54 -1.33 -3.26
N ASP A 197 11.47 -1.64 -2.37
CA ASP A 197 12.48 -2.68 -2.59
C ASP A 197 11.83 -4.07 -2.77
N TYR A 198 10.82 -4.40 -1.98
CA TYR A 198 10.03 -5.64 -2.16
C TYR A 198 9.28 -5.67 -3.49
N LEU A 199 8.69 -4.55 -3.93
CA LEU A 199 8.00 -4.46 -5.22
C LEU A 199 8.97 -4.71 -6.39
N VAL A 200 10.12 -4.03 -6.38
CA VAL A 200 11.16 -4.23 -7.40
C VAL A 200 11.77 -5.62 -7.32
N GLY A 201 12.01 -6.14 -6.12
CA GLY A 201 12.51 -7.50 -5.91
C GLY A 201 11.53 -8.57 -6.41
N ALA A 202 10.22 -8.36 -6.20
CA ALA A 202 9.18 -9.23 -6.73
C ALA A 202 9.19 -9.24 -8.27
N MET A 203 9.39 -8.08 -8.91
CA MET A 203 9.52 -8.00 -10.37
C MET A 203 10.73 -8.78 -10.88
N LYS A 204 11.88 -8.63 -10.21
CA LYS A 204 13.13 -9.28 -10.61
C LYS A 204 13.16 -10.79 -10.36
N ASN A 205 12.38 -11.28 -9.39
CA ASN A 205 12.34 -12.71 -9.05
C ASN A 205 11.07 -13.36 -9.61
N SER A 206 11.23 -14.12 -10.72
CA SER A 206 10.13 -14.82 -11.39
C SER A 206 9.48 -15.91 -10.52
N GLU A 207 10.18 -16.47 -9.53
CA GLU A 207 9.64 -17.50 -8.63
C GLU A 207 8.54 -16.95 -7.71
N THR A 208 8.42 -15.64 -7.56
CA THR A 208 7.34 -15.02 -6.78
C THR A 208 6.02 -14.91 -7.55
N ALA A 209 6.00 -15.27 -8.85
CA ALA A 209 4.80 -15.25 -9.68
C ALA A 209 3.73 -16.21 -9.12
N GLY A 210 2.49 -15.74 -9.02
CA GLY A 210 1.37 -16.52 -8.48
C GLY A 210 1.40 -16.71 -6.96
N LYS A 211 2.28 -16.01 -6.23
CA LYS A 211 2.41 -16.18 -4.77
C LYS A 211 1.84 -14.98 -3.99
N ILE A 212 1.31 -15.30 -2.82
CA ILE A 212 0.96 -14.33 -1.79
C ILE A 212 2.11 -14.32 -0.79
N LEU A 213 2.72 -13.15 -0.56
CA LEU A 213 3.90 -12.98 0.27
C LEU A 213 3.63 -11.91 1.32
N GLU A 214 3.74 -12.28 2.58
CA GLU A 214 3.67 -11.34 3.68
C GLU A 214 4.99 -10.58 3.81
N ILE A 215 4.91 -9.24 3.96
CA ILE A 215 6.06 -8.36 4.14
C ILE A 215 5.87 -7.45 5.35
N GLY A 216 6.94 -7.22 6.09
CA GLY A 216 6.96 -6.36 7.28
C GLY A 216 8.37 -5.86 7.55
N GLY A 217 8.48 -4.84 8.39
CA GLY A 217 9.77 -4.35 8.89
C GLY A 217 10.39 -5.30 9.92
N PRO A 218 11.56 -4.97 10.46
CA PRO A 218 12.23 -5.81 11.45
C PRO A 218 11.57 -5.74 12.83
N ASP A 219 10.82 -4.66 13.11
CA ASP A 219 10.26 -4.38 14.41
C ASP A 219 8.79 -4.80 14.50
N THR A 220 8.45 -5.54 15.58
CA THR A 220 7.05 -5.80 15.95
C THR A 220 6.75 -4.99 17.21
N MET A 221 5.67 -4.20 17.17
CA MET A 221 5.31 -3.30 18.27
C MET A 221 3.82 -3.01 18.31
N THR A 222 3.33 -2.50 19.43
CA THR A 222 1.96 -2.00 19.51
C THR A 222 1.85 -0.61 18.88
N TYR A 223 0.63 -0.19 18.53
CA TYR A 223 0.41 1.19 18.08
C TYR A 223 0.79 2.22 19.15
N GLU A 224 0.59 1.90 20.44
CA GLU A 224 1.06 2.72 21.54
C GLU A 224 2.59 2.87 21.52
N GLN A 225 3.32 1.76 21.36
CA GLN A 225 4.78 1.80 21.28
C GLN A 225 5.26 2.60 20.07
N LEU A 226 4.60 2.47 18.92
CA LEU A 226 4.93 3.26 17.73
C LEU A 226 4.71 4.76 17.96
N MET A 227 3.61 5.17 18.60
CA MET A 227 3.37 6.57 18.98
C MET A 227 4.39 7.09 19.98
N ARG A 228 4.77 6.28 20.98
CA ARG A 228 5.80 6.65 21.96
C ARG A 228 7.18 6.77 21.32
N LEU A 229 7.52 5.88 20.37
CA LEU A 229 8.76 5.96 19.61
C LEU A 229 8.82 7.28 18.83
N TYR A 230 7.75 7.63 18.11
CA TYR A 230 7.69 8.90 17.39
C TYR A 230 7.80 10.10 18.34
N SER A 231 7.11 10.07 19.46
CA SER A 231 7.20 11.12 20.49
C SER A 231 8.62 11.28 21.03
N SER A 232 9.33 10.18 21.25
CA SER A 232 10.72 10.22 21.75
C SER A 232 11.70 10.82 20.74
N ILE A 233 11.50 10.54 19.43
CA ILE A 233 12.30 11.16 18.36
C ILE A 233 12.12 12.67 18.34
N LEU A 234 10.90 13.15 18.65
CA LEU A 234 10.59 14.58 18.75
C LEU A 234 11.02 15.21 20.10
N ASN A 235 11.62 14.45 21.00
CA ASN A 235 11.91 14.87 22.37
C ASN A 235 10.67 15.41 23.13
N ARG A 236 9.51 14.76 22.94
CA ARG A 236 8.24 15.12 23.57
C ARG A 236 7.81 14.07 24.60
N ASN A 237 7.18 14.52 25.68
CA ASN A 237 6.53 13.64 26.66
C ASN A 237 5.08 13.41 26.23
N LEU A 238 4.76 12.19 25.80
CA LEU A 238 3.42 11.77 25.41
C LEU A 238 2.78 10.97 26.54
N MET A 239 1.70 11.50 27.12
CA MET A 239 0.89 10.78 28.09
C MET A 239 -0.27 10.08 27.39
N ILE A 240 -0.32 8.74 27.46
CA ILE A 240 -1.40 7.93 26.91
C ILE A 240 -2.18 7.29 28.05
N ILE A 241 -3.46 7.59 28.16
CA ILE A 241 -4.41 6.95 29.08
C ILE A 241 -5.35 6.06 28.26
N GLN A 242 -5.42 4.80 28.66
CA GLN A 242 -6.30 3.83 27.99
C GLN A 242 -7.65 3.80 28.70
N ILE A 243 -8.74 3.96 27.92
CA ILE A 243 -10.10 3.84 28.42
C ILE A 243 -10.77 2.62 27.78
N PRO A 244 -11.21 1.63 28.57
CA PRO A 244 -11.73 0.37 28.05
C PRO A 244 -13.08 0.49 27.33
N PHE A 245 -13.81 1.59 27.51
CA PHE A 245 -15.15 1.80 26.95
C PHE A 245 -15.18 2.66 25.67
N LEU A 246 -14.04 3.15 25.21
CA LEU A 246 -13.96 3.89 23.95
C LEU A 246 -14.08 2.93 22.76
N THR A 247 -15.18 3.06 22.02
CA THR A 247 -15.37 2.30 20.78
C THR A 247 -14.57 2.92 19.63
N PRO A 248 -14.17 2.14 18.59
CA PRO A 248 -13.52 2.67 17.41
C PRO A 248 -14.30 3.81 16.75
N ARG A 249 -15.64 3.74 16.82
CA ARG A 249 -16.55 4.77 16.27
C ARG A 249 -16.44 6.11 17.00
N LEU A 250 -16.36 6.10 18.34
CA LEU A 250 -16.17 7.32 19.14
C LEU A 250 -14.78 7.91 18.92
N SER A 251 -13.73 7.06 18.85
CA SER A 251 -12.37 7.52 18.61
C SER A 251 -12.20 8.17 17.24
N SER A 252 -12.93 7.72 16.21
CA SER A 252 -12.85 8.30 14.87
C SER A 252 -13.41 9.73 14.78
N TYR A 253 -14.42 10.08 15.58
CA TYR A 253 -14.92 11.46 15.65
C TYR A 253 -13.90 12.39 16.33
N TRP A 254 -13.23 11.89 17.35
CA TRP A 254 -12.22 12.65 18.04
C TRP A 254 -10.98 12.90 17.17
N ILE A 255 -10.57 11.91 16.37
CA ILE A 255 -9.50 12.07 15.41
C ILE A 255 -9.82 13.18 14.39
N ASP A 256 -11.06 13.24 13.89
CA ASP A 256 -11.53 14.28 12.97
C ASP A 256 -11.44 15.70 13.58
N LEU A 257 -11.63 15.80 14.88
CA LEU A 257 -11.55 17.07 15.60
C LEU A 257 -10.10 17.55 15.81
N VAL A 258 -9.17 16.61 16.05
CA VAL A 258 -7.79 16.95 16.46
C VAL A 258 -6.76 16.82 15.33
N THR A 259 -7.12 16.21 14.19
CA THR A 259 -6.24 16.05 13.05
C THR A 259 -6.85 16.63 11.78
N PRO A 260 -6.06 17.08 10.82
CA PRO A 260 -6.57 17.49 9.50
C PRO A 260 -6.94 16.29 8.62
N VAL A 261 -6.80 15.07 9.14
CA VAL A 261 -7.16 13.84 8.43
C VAL A 261 -8.68 13.70 8.47
N LYS A 262 -9.33 13.81 7.31
CA LYS A 262 -10.78 13.71 7.20
C LYS A 262 -11.28 12.41 7.85
N ALA A 263 -12.37 12.47 8.60
CA ALA A 263 -12.98 11.29 9.27
C ALA A 263 -13.29 10.14 8.28
N SER A 264 -13.54 10.47 7.02
CA SER A 264 -13.72 9.49 5.95
C SER A 264 -12.48 8.64 5.70
N LEU A 265 -11.28 9.20 5.88
CA LEU A 265 -10.00 8.51 5.77
C LEU A 265 -9.61 7.84 7.10
N ALA A 266 -9.80 8.55 8.22
CA ALA A 266 -9.39 8.07 9.54
C ALA A 266 -10.15 6.82 10.00
N ARG A 267 -11.48 6.75 9.76
CA ARG A 267 -12.31 5.62 10.22
C ARG A 267 -11.86 4.26 9.72
N PRO A 268 -11.69 4.04 8.40
CA PRO A 268 -11.24 2.74 7.89
C PRO A 268 -9.88 2.34 8.40
N LEU A 269 -8.99 3.33 8.56
CA LEU A 269 -7.69 3.09 9.15
C LEU A 269 -7.84 2.62 10.60
N VAL A 270 -8.60 3.34 11.43
CA VAL A 270 -8.84 2.96 12.83
C VAL A 270 -9.53 1.60 12.95
N ASP A 271 -10.53 1.31 12.11
CA ASP A 271 -11.20 0.01 12.11
C ASP A 271 -10.24 -1.13 11.75
N SER A 272 -9.20 -0.84 10.98
CA SER A 272 -8.16 -1.82 10.62
C SER A 272 -7.14 -2.04 11.75
N LEU A 273 -7.02 -1.10 12.72
CA LEU A 273 -6.06 -1.20 13.82
C LEU A 273 -6.54 -2.10 14.97
N VAL A 274 -7.80 -2.54 14.95
CA VAL A 274 -8.39 -3.33 16.05
C VAL A 274 -7.76 -4.71 16.20
N HIS A 275 -7.22 -5.26 15.12
CA HIS A 275 -6.62 -6.59 15.07
C HIS A 275 -5.11 -6.52 14.88
N ASP A 276 -4.42 -7.55 15.38
CA ASP A 276 -2.99 -7.69 15.17
C ASP A 276 -2.68 -7.85 13.67
N SER A 277 -1.60 -7.20 13.26
CA SER A 277 -1.16 -7.14 11.86
C SER A 277 0.36 -7.41 11.81
N VAL A 278 0.72 -8.67 12.06
CA VAL A 278 2.10 -9.17 12.16
C VAL A 278 2.32 -10.27 11.13
N VAL A 279 3.48 -10.26 10.48
CA VAL A 279 3.91 -11.27 9.52
C VAL A 279 3.99 -12.64 10.21
N LYS A 280 3.27 -13.62 9.67
CA LYS A 280 3.28 -15.01 10.13
C LYS A 280 4.11 -15.89 9.23
N ASP A 281 4.08 -15.63 7.93
CA ASP A 281 4.85 -16.35 6.92
C ASP A 281 6.03 -15.50 6.42
N LYS A 282 7.25 -15.93 6.75
CA LYS A 282 8.49 -15.27 6.33
C LYS A 282 8.96 -15.65 4.93
N THR A 283 8.14 -16.33 4.13
CA THR A 283 8.47 -16.70 2.75
C THR A 283 8.79 -15.49 1.90
N GLY A 284 8.07 -14.36 2.10
CA GLY A 284 8.35 -13.10 1.40
C GLY A 284 9.78 -12.59 1.64
N GLN A 285 10.23 -12.58 2.88
CA GLN A 285 11.59 -12.15 3.24
C GLN A 285 12.67 -13.11 2.71
N LYS A 286 12.38 -14.41 2.64
CA LYS A 286 13.33 -15.40 2.11
C LYS A 286 13.46 -15.31 0.59
N MET A 287 12.34 -15.10 -0.11
CA MET A 287 12.33 -15.02 -1.58
C MET A 287 12.84 -13.68 -2.11
N ILE A 288 12.63 -12.62 -1.35
CA ILE A 288 13.04 -11.26 -1.69
C ILE A 288 13.85 -10.71 -0.50
N PRO A 289 15.16 -10.99 -0.45
CA PRO A 289 16.00 -10.49 0.63
C PRO A 289 16.17 -8.97 0.50
N VAL A 290 15.56 -8.24 1.43
CA VAL A 290 15.64 -6.76 1.54
C VAL A 290 16.36 -6.42 2.84
N GLN A 291 17.24 -5.43 2.79
CA GLN A 291 17.81 -4.85 4.00
C GLN A 291 16.76 -3.95 4.64
N LEU A 292 16.16 -4.44 5.72
CA LEU A 292 15.05 -3.77 6.39
C LEU A 292 15.54 -2.65 7.32
N GLU A 293 14.88 -1.51 7.25
CA GLU A 293 15.11 -0.37 8.13
C GLU A 293 14.31 -0.51 9.42
N HIS A 294 14.95 -0.24 10.56
CA HIS A 294 14.26 -0.12 11.84
C HIS A 294 13.37 1.12 11.88
N MET A 295 12.28 1.06 12.65
CA MET A 295 11.34 2.19 12.74
C MET A 295 11.99 3.46 13.31
N THR A 296 13.05 3.35 14.07
CA THR A 296 13.87 4.50 14.53
C THR A 296 14.55 5.25 13.38
N GLN A 297 14.73 4.62 12.23
CA GLN A 297 15.36 5.19 11.03
C GLN A 297 14.30 5.65 10.01
N ALA A 298 13.19 4.90 9.93
CA ALA A 298 12.12 5.14 8.96
C ALA A 298 11.19 6.31 9.34
N ILE A 299 11.18 6.72 10.60
CA ILE A 299 10.43 7.85 11.16
C ILE A 299 11.29 9.10 11.16
#